data_1e70131d4e3fcd3e1d57998a197c1590
#
_entry.id   1e70131d4e3fcd3e1d57998a197c1590
#
_cell.length_a   1.000
_cell.length_b   1.000
_cell.length_c   1.000
_cell.angle_alpha   90.00
_cell.angle_beta   90.00
_cell.angle_gamma   90.00
#
_symmetry.space_group_name_H-M   'P 1'
#
loop_
_entity.id
_entity.type
_entity.pdbx_description
1 polymer ?
#
loop_
_entity_poly.entity_id
_entity_poly.type
_entity_poly.pdbx_seq_one_letter_code
_entity_poly.pdbx_strand_id
1 'polypeptide(L)'
;MTEMPSAHSPANVLDLEAYRTRIALDTPHNPPRWISANDADSVVDRLVAHLLSEGVPERVLREVRRLGDRPGAARRILTAALTVRHPYGLPEDFLEDVDAILAYEAASRPVMQPANLPVVAATVPETAYPAASRTALWQGDITHLAADAIVNAANDALLGCFAPFHRCIDNAIHLASGPRLRDDCARIMDAQGHPEPVGAAKATRAYGLPSRFVLHTVGPQVRTALHDGHAADLASCYRSCLDLAARLPNVRTIAFCGISTGEYGYPKREAARVATATVASWLADRPDAFDLIIFNVFGDDDREPYLRAFEGY
;
A
#
# COMPACT_ATOMS: atom_id res chain seq x y z
N MET A 1 16.15 -3.15 38.66
CA MET A 1 15.23 -2.92 37.52
C MET A 1 15.96 -2.02 36.57
N THR A 2 16.62 -2.61 35.59
CA THR A 2 17.41 -1.91 34.57
C THR A 2 16.49 -1.81 33.35
N GLU A 3 16.06 -0.60 33.01
CA GLU A 3 15.30 -0.33 31.80
C GLU A 3 16.13 -0.80 30.58
N MET A 4 15.57 -1.73 29.84
CA MET A 4 16.08 -2.10 28.52
C MET A 4 15.90 -0.91 27.57
N PRO A 5 16.90 -0.53 26.81
CA PRO A 5 16.75 0.56 25.85
C PRO A 5 15.77 0.14 24.74
N SER A 6 14.74 0.95 24.55
CA SER A 6 13.79 0.92 23.45
C SER A 6 14.55 0.83 22.11
N ALA A 7 14.22 -0.19 21.30
CA ALA A 7 14.81 -0.45 20.01
C ALA A 7 14.69 0.75 19.07
N HIS A 8 15.80 1.10 18.47
CA HIS A 8 16.09 1.94 17.32
C HIS A 8 14.87 2.48 16.54
N SER A 9 14.37 3.64 16.95
CA SER A 9 13.77 4.57 16.01
C SER A 9 14.93 5.19 15.23
N PRO A 10 14.98 5.11 13.90
CA PRO A 10 16.01 5.83 13.16
C PRO A 10 15.92 7.31 13.49
N ALA A 11 17.02 7.90 13.92
CA ALA A 11 17.10 9.32 14.21
C ALA A 11 16.59 10.10 12.98
N ASN A 12 15.62 11.01 13.19
CA ASN A 12 14.99 11.90 12.20
C ASN A 12 13.76 11.40 11.42
N VAL A 13 13.06 10.35 11.78
CA VAL A 13 11.75 10.03 11.14
C VAL A 13 10.68 10.99 11.66
N LEU A 14 9.96 11.65 10.74
CA LEU A 14 8.83 12.51 11.12
C LEU A 14 7.75 11.70 11.82
N ASP A 15 7.44 12.04 13.07
CA ASP A 15 6.41 11.35 13.86
C ASP A 15 4.99 11.61 13.32
N LEU A 16 4.08 10.67 13.55
CA LEU A 16 2.68 10.75 13.12
C LEU A 16 2.01 12.08 13.49
N GLU A 17 2.20 12.55 14.71
CA GLU A 17 1.53 13.77 15.21
C GLU A 17 2.01 15.04 14.49
N ALA A 18 3.22 15.03 13.94
CA ALA A 18 3.78 16.17 13.22
C ALA A 18 3.15 16.39 11.82
N TYR A 19 2.56 15.35 11.22
CA TYR A 19 1.92 15.45 9.89
C TYR A 19 0.43 15.11 9.86
N ARG A 20 -0.12 14.49 10.91
CA ARG A 20 -1.49 13.99 11.01
C ARG A 20 -2.54 15.02 10.59
N THR A 21 -2.42 16.25 11.09
CA THR A 21 -3.32 17.35 10.74
C THR A 21 -3.05 17.93 9.36
N ARG A 22 -1.80 17.90 8.88
CA ARG A 22 -1.42 18.42 7.56
C ARG A 22 -2.08 17.69 6.41
N ILE A 23 -2.35 16.40 6.58
CA ILE A 23 -3.02 15.55 5.59
C ILE A 23 -4.46 15.23 5.98
N ALA A 24 -5.00 15.85 7.05
CA ALA A 24 -6.33 15.59 7.58
C ALA A 24 -6.60 14.07 7.78
N LEU A 25 -5.61 13.33 8.35
CA LEU A 25 -5.61 11.87 8.42
C LEU A 25 -6.86 11.29 9.09
N ASP A 26 -7.37 11.98 10.13
CA ASP A 26 -8.54 11.53 10.90
C ASP A 26 -9.89 11.96 10.31
N THR A 27 -9.85 12.77 9.25
CA THR A 27 -11.07 13.21 8.58
C THR A 27 -11.40 12.21 7.49
N PRO A 28 -12.55 11.52 7.56
CA PRO A 28 -12.98 10.64 6.49
C PRO A 28 -13.01 11.38 5.15
N HIS A 29 -12.53 10.71 4.11
CA HIS A 29 -12.70 11.24 2.76
C HIS A 29 -14.18 11.22 2.40
N ASN A 30 -14.69 12.31 1.85
CA ASN A 30 -16.09 12.36 1.41
C ASN A 30 -16.34 11.29 0.34
N PRO A 31 -17.50 10.59 0.39
CA PRO A 31 -17.82 9.66 -0.66
C PRO A 31 -17.85 10.41 -2.01
N PRO A 32 -17.25 9.83 -3.06
CA PRO A 32 -17.26 10.46 -4.37
C PRO A 32 -18.69 10.56 -4.90
N ARG A 33 -18.93 11.53 -5.79
CA ARG A 33 -20.21 11.63 -6.48
C ARG A 33 -20.46 10.36 -7.31
N TRP A 34 -21.70 9.90 -7.30
CA TRP A 34 -22.07 8.79 -8.16
C TRP A 34 -22.08 9.23 -9.64
N ILE A 35 -21.59 8.37 -10.54
CA ILE A 35 -21.66 8.54 -11.99
C ILE A 35 -22.27 7.29 -12.63
N SER A 36 -23.03 7.48 -13.71
CA SER A 36 -23.58 6.36 -14.47
C SER A 36 -22.54 5.80 -15.45
N ALA A 37 -22.81 4.58 -15.96
CA ALA A 37 -21.99 4.00 -17.02
C ALA A 37 -21.93 4.87 -18.27
N ASN A 38 -23.03 5.57 -18.60
CA ASN A 38 -23.09 6.47 -19.76
C ASN A 38 -22.24 7.74 -19.58
N ASP A 39 -21.99 8.16 -18.32
CA ASP A 39 -21.20 9.34 -18.03
C ASP A 39 -19.71 9.01 -17.88
N ALA A 40 -19.35 7.79 -17.53
CA ALA A 40 -18.00 7.39 -17.21
C ALA A 40 -17.01 7.69 -18.34
N ASP A 41 -17.33 7.32 -19.57
CA ASP A 41 -16.46 7.59 -20.72
C ASP A 41 -16.27 9.09 -20.93
N SER A 42 -17.33 9.90 -20.85
CA SER A 42 -17.26 11.35 -21.01
C SER A 42 -16.44 12.03 -19.90
N VAL A 43 -16.48 11.51 -18.66
CA VAL A 43 -15.65 11.98 -17.55
C VAL A 43 -14.18 11.66 -17.84
N VAL A 44 -13.87 10.44 -18.26
CA VAL A 44 -12.51 10.02 -18.63
C VAL A 44 -11.95 10.89 -19.76
N ASP A 45 -12.74 11.16 -20.80
CA ASP A 45 -12.32 11.98 -21.94
C ASP A 45 -11.99 13.42 -21.50
N ARG A 46 -12.79 14.03 -20.61
CA ARG A 46 -12.51 15.35 -20.05
C ARG A 46 -11.21 15.36 -19.24
N LEU A 47 -11.02 14.37 -18.38
CA LEU A 47 -9.80 14.21 -17.56
C LEU A 47 -8.55 14.08 -18.44
N VAL A 48 -8.63 13.27 -19.51
CA VAL A 48 -7.55 13.11 -20.48
C VAL A 48 -7.26 14.40 -21.20
N ALA A 49 -8.29 15.09 -21.71
CA ALA A 49 -8.14 16.36 -22.40
C ALA A 49 -7.47 17.42 -21.51
N HIS A 50 -7.86 17.49 -20.23
CA HIS A 50 -7.24 18.39 -19.26
C HIS A 50 -5.74 18.09 -19.09
N LEU A 51 -5.37 16.84 -18.79
CA LEU A 51 -3.97 16.46 -18.60
C LEU A 51 -3.10 16.67 -19.84
N LEU A 52 -3.64 16.40 -21.04
CA LEU A 52 -2.93 16.63 -22.28
C LEU A 52 -2.73 18.14 -22.55
N SER A 53 -3.68 18.99 -22.15
CA SER A 53 -3.57 20.45 -22.31
C SER A 53 -2.51 21.08 -21.40
N GLU A 54 -2.24 20.50 -20.23
CA GLU A 54 -1.15 20.93 -19.35
C GLU A 54 0.24 20.52 -19.85
N GLY A 55 0.29 19.60 -20.82
CA GLY A 55 1.49 18.98 -21.34
C GLY A 55 1.87 17.73 -20.53
N VAL A 56 2.13 16.65 -21.25
CA VAL A 56 2.57 15.38 -20.67
C VAL A 56 3.92 14.94 -21.25
N PRO A 57 4.72 14.18 -20.50
CA PRO A 57 5.99 13.65 -20.99
C PRO A 57 5.84 12.83 -22.28
N GLU A 58 6.87 12.84 -23.13
CA GLU A 58 6.88 12.13 -24.42
C GLU A 58 6.53 10.64 -24.31
N ARG A 59 6.84 10.00 -23.17
CA ARG A 59 6.44 8.60 -22.90
C ARG A 59 4.91 8.42 -22.88
N VAL A 60 4.15 9.40 -22.38
CA VAL A 60 2.67 9.40 -22.42
C VAL A 60 2.18 9.67 -23.83
N LEU A 61 2.76 10.64 -24.53
CA LEU A 61 2.41 10.95 -25.94
C LEU A 61 2.64 9.73 -26.85
N ARG A 62 3.66 8.93 -26.60
CA ARG A 62 3.86 7.66 -27.34
C ARG A 62 2.72 6.68 -27.10
N GLU A 63 2.21 6.57 -25.86
CA GLU A 63 1.03 5.74 -25.55
C GLU A 63 -0.22 6.28 -26.26
N VAL A 64 -0.45 7.58 -26.26
CA VAL A 64 -1.56 8.20 -27.02
C VAL A 64 -1.50 7.78 -28.48
N ARG A 65 -0.34 7.92 -29.14
CA ARG A 65 -0.16 7.54 -30.55
C ARG A 65 -0.33 6.04 -30.77
N ARG A 66 0.14 5.20 -29.84
CA ARG A 66 0.06 3.73 -29.92
C ARG A 66 -1.38 3.22 -29.78
N LEU A 67 -2.15 3.81 -28.88
CA LEU A 67 -3.52 3.37 -28.58
C LEU A 67 -4.52 3.89 -29.61
N GLY A 68 -4.36 5.14 -30.07
CA GLY A 68 -5.34 5.79 -30.97
C GLY A 68 -6.74 5.74 -30.38
N ASP A 69 -7.73 5.46 -31.22
CA ASP A 69 -9.16 5.42 -30.85
C ASP A 69 -9.64 4.02 -30.41
N ARG A 70 -8.75 3.17 -29.95
CA ARG A 70 -9.13 1.82 -29.51
C ARG A 70 -10.01 1.88 -28.27
N PRO A 71 -10.98 0.95 -28.10
CA PRO A 71 -11.78 0.87 -26.89
C PRO A 71 -10.92 0.85 -25.64
N GLY A 72 -11.24 1.66 -24.63
CA GLY A 72 -10.49 1.81 -23.40
C GLY A 72 -9.18 2.58 -23.51
N ALA A 73 -8.85 3.16 -24.67
CA ALA A 73 -7.63 3.95 -24.88
C ALA A 73 -7.57 5.15 -23.92
N ALA A 74 -8.65 5.93 -23.83
CA ALA A 74 -8.72 7.10 -22.95
C ALA A 74 -8.42 6.73 -21.50
N ARG A 75 -9.01 5.65 -20.99
CA ARG A 75 -8.73 5.19 -19.60
C ARG A 75 -7.27 4.78 -19.39
N ARG A 76 -6.65 4.15 -20.37
CA ARG A 76 -5.21 3.83 -20.33
C ARG A 76 -4.31 5.06 -20.40
N ILE A 77 -4.70 6.04 -21.20
CA ILE A 77 -3.99 7.33 -21.29
C ILE A 77 -4.10 8.07 -19.96
N LEU A 78 -5.29 8.13 -19.37
CA LEU A 78 -5.50 8.70 -18.03
C LEU A 78 -4.58 8.04 -16.99
N THR A 79 -4.55 6.69 -16.97
CA THR A 79 -3.65 5.93 -16.08
C THR A 79 -2.18 6.33 -16.29
N ALA A 80 -1.71 6.37 -17.53
CA ALA A 80 -0.33 6.72 -17.84
C ALA A 80 0.00 8.17 -17.43
N ALA A 81 -0.90 9.11 -17.70
CA ALA A 81 -0.72 10.52 -17.38
C ALA A 81 -0.68 10.75 -15.87
N LEU A 82 -1.62 10.17 -15.11
CA LEU A 82 -1.64 10.25 -13.65
C LEU A 82 -0.42 9.56 -13.02
N THR A 83 0.06 8.44 -13.60
CA THR A 83 1.27 7.76 -13.10
C THR A 83 2.50 8.67 -13.13
N VAL A 84 2.69 9.43 -14.20
CA VAL A 84 3.88 10.28 -14.38
C VAL A 84 3.75 11.66 -13.77
N ARG A 85 2.55 12.04 -13.33
CA ARG A 85 2.30 13.36 -12.79
C ARG A 85 2.97 13.53 -11.43
N HIS A 86 3.63 14.66 -11.23
CA HIS A 86 4.13 15.09 -9.93
C HIS A 86 2.97 15.47 -9.01
N PRO A 87 3.17 15.45 -7.68
CA PRO A 87 2.13 15.85 -6.73
C PRO A 87 1.73 17.31 -6.92
N TYR A 88 0.54 17.63 -6.42
CA TYR A 88 -0.08 18.97 -6.41
C TYR A 88 -0.56 19.49 -7.76
N GLY A 89 -1.29 20.59 -7.70
CA GLY A 89 -1.69 21.39 -8.86
C GLY A 89 -2.89 20.86 -9.63
N LEU A 90 -3.53 19.74 -9.25
CA LEU A 90 -4.81 19.36 -9.84
C LEU A 90 -5.96 20.14 -9.18
N PRO A 91 -6.87 20.72 -9.96
CA PRO A 91 -8.07 21.38 -9.46
C PRO A 91 -8.96 20.42 -8.68
N GLU A 92 -9.72 20.92 -7.71
CA GLU A 92 -10.57 20.07 -6.87
C GLU A 92 -11.65 19.33 -7.67
N ASP A 93 -12.29 20.00 -8.63
CA ASP A 93 -13.27 19.39 -9.54
C ASP A 93 -12.67 18.26 -10.40
N PHE A 94 -11.41 18.40 -10.80
CA PHE A 94 -10.68 17.32 -11.46
C PHE A 94 -10.46 16.12 -10.52
N LEU A 95 -10.05 16.37 -9.27
CA LEU A 95 -9.85 15.35 -8.27
C LEU A 95 -11.17 14.62 -7.94
N GLU A 96 -12.28 15.34 -7.83
CA GLU A 96 -13.62 14.78 -7.65
C GLU A 96 -14.05 13.88 -8.82
N ASP A 97 -13.74 14.29 -10.06
CA ASP A 97 -14.00 13.48 -11.25
C ASP A 97 -13.16 12.17 -11.25
N VAL A 98 -11.89 12.23 -10.83
CA VAL A 98 -11.05 11.03 -10.67
C VAL A 98 -11.61 10.12 -9.59
N ASP A 99 -11.97 10.67 -8.42
CA ASP A 99 -12.57 9.91 -7.32
C ASP A 99 -13.87 9.21 -7.78
N ALA A 100 -14.70 9.89 -8.58
CA ALA A 100 -15.93 9.31 -9.12
C ALA A 100 -15.67 8.15 -10.10
N ILE A 101 -14.66 8.26 -10.98
CA ILE A 101 -14.25 7.17 -11.89
C ILE A 101 -13.72 5.97 -11.09
N LEU A 102 -12.86 6.21 -10.10
CA LEU A 102 -12.31 5.14 -9.27
C LEU A 102 -13.40 4.40 -8.48
N ALA A 103 -14.36 5.14 -7.93
CA ALA A 103 -15.50 4.53 -7.23
C ALA A 103 -16.42 3.75 -8.18
N TYR A 104 -16.69 4.26 -9.38
CA TYR A 104 -17.44 3.55 -10.40
C TYR A 104 -16.77 2.22 -10.78
N GLU A 105 -15.47 2.24 -11.00
CA GLU A 105 -14.70 1.02 -11.32
C GLU A 105 -14.66 0.05 -10.14
N ALA A 106 -14.48 0.55 -8.92
CA ALA A 106 -14.46 -0.26 -7.71
C ALA A 106 -15.80 -0.97 -7.46
N ALA A 107 -16.92 -0.32 -7.75
CA ALA A 107 -18.26 -0.90 -7.58
C ALA A 107 -18.50 -2.14 -8.46
N SER A 108 -17.76 -2.31 -9.55
CA SER A 108 -17.84 -3.49 -10.45
C SER A 108 -16.96 -4.66 -10.00
N ARG A 109 -16.15 -4.50 -8.96
CA ARG A 109 -15.16 -5.49 -8.51
C ARG A 109 -15.57 -6.11 -7.18
N PRO A 110 -15.37 -7.42 -6.98
CA PRO A 110 -15.61 -8.03 -5.69
C PRO A 110 -14.62 -7.49 -4.66
N VAL A 111 -15.14 -7.06 -3.51
CA VAL A 111 -14.32 -6.61 -2.36
C VAL A 111 -14.26 -7.76 -1.36
N MET A 112 -13.04 -8.18 -1.01
CA MET A 112 -12.80 -9.19 0.02
C MET A 112 -12.92 -8.56 1.40
N GLN A 113 -13.75 -9.16 2.25
CA GLN A 113 -13.88 -8.75 3.64
C GLN A 113 -12.91 -9.57 4.52
N PRO A 114 -12.16 -8.96 5.44
CA PRO A 114 -11.28 -9.68 6.37
C PRO A 114 -11.98 -10.81 7.14
N ALA A 115 -13.23 -10.58 7.54
CA ALA A 115 -14.05 -11.57 8.26
C ALA A 115 -14.32 -12.86 7.47
N ASN A 116 -14.20 -12.84 6.14
CA ASN A 116 -14.39 -14.00 5.28
C ASN A 116 -13.11 -14.81 5.05
N LEU A 117 -11.96 -14.33 5.57
CA LEU A 117 -10.67 -15.01 5.39
C LEU A 117 -10.48 -16.09 6.44
N PRO A 118 -10.12 -17.32 6.04
CA PRO A 118 -9.76 -18.34 7.01
C PRO A 118 -8.43 -17.96 7.68
N VAL A 119 -8.38 -18.12 9.00
CA VAL A 119 -7.13 -17.94 9.76
C VAL A 119 -6.15 -19.08 9.47
N VAL A 120 -4.87 -18.84 9.72
CA VAL A 120 -3.79 -19.83 9.52
C VAL A 120 -4.06 -21.12 10.30
N ALA A 121 -4.59 -21.03 11.53
CA ALA A 121 -4.97 -22.18 12.33
C ALA A 121 -6.01 -23.10 11.64
N ALA A 122 -6.84 -22.55 10.74
CA ALA A 122 -7.82 -23.35 9.99
C ALA A 122 -7.24 -23.92 8.68
N THR A 123 -6.24 -23.24 8.08
CA THR A 123 -5.66 -23.62 6.78
C THR A 123 -4.40 -24.48 6.91
N VAL A 124 -3.70 -24.39 8.05
CA VAL A 124 -2.50 -25.18 8.42
C VAL A 124 -2.73 -25.74 9.82
N PRO A 125 -3.59 -26.76 10.00
CA PRO A 125 -4.04 -27.21 11.34
C PRO A 125 -2.92 -27.71 12.27
N GLU A 126 -1.85 -28.27 11.68
CA GLU A 126 -0.71 -28.83 12.45
C GLU A 126 0.35 -27.76 12.80
N THR A 127 0.12 -26.50 12.48
CA THR A 127 1.09 -25.44 12.75
C THR A 127 1.19 -25.13 14.25
N ALA A 128 2.42 -24.98 14.74
CA ALA A 128 2.70 -24.40 16.06
C ALA A 128 2.91 -22.86 15.99
N TYR A 129 2.57 -22.21 14.87
CA TYR A 129 2.72 -20.77 14.72
C TYR A 129 1.93 -20.00 15.79
N PRO A 130 2.60 -19.20 16.65
CA PRO A 130 1.94 -18.63 17.84
C PRO A 130 0.78 -17.71 17.54
N ALA A 131 0.78 -17.06 16.35
CA ALA A 131 -0.26 -16.14 15.94
C ALA A 131 -1.27 -16.75 14.94
N ALA A 132 -1.32 -18.08 14.79
CA ALA A 132 -2.13 -18.78 13.79
C ALA A 132 -3.64 -18.45 13.85
N SER A 133 -4.19 -18.19 15.04
CA SER A 133 -5.60 -17.83 15.23
C SER A 133 -5.92 -16.37 14.89
N ARG A 134 -4.91 -15.52 14.72
CA ARG A 134 -5.04 -14.07 14.44
C ARG A 134 -4.32 -13.63 13.17
N THR A 135 -3.90 -14.58 12.36
CA THR A 135 -3.30 -14.29 11.06
C THR A 135 -4.01 -15.07 9.96
N ALA A 136 -4.06 -14.49 8.77
CA ALA A 136 -4.55 -15.12 7.56
C ALA A 136 -3.52 -15.00 6.43
N LEU A 137 -3.52 -15.97 5.52
CA LEU A 137 -2.79 -15.89 4.25
C LEU A 137 -3.83 -15.75 3.14
N TRP A 138 -3.80 -14.62 2.44
CA TRP A 138 -4.75 -14.37 1.36
C TRP A 138 -4.03 -14.11 0.04
N GLN A 139 -4.42 -14.86 -0.99
CA GLN A 139 -3.93 -14.66 -2.34
C GLN A 139 -4.95 -13.85 -3.14
N GLY A 140 -4.53 -12.65 -3.56
CA GLY A 140 -5.39 -11.73 -4.30
C GLY A 140 -4.78 -10.34 -4.45
N ASP A 141 -5.53 -9.46 -5.09
CA ASP A 141 -5.15 -8.06 -5.26
C ASP A 141 -5.49 -7.27 -3.98
N ILE A 142 -4.47 -6.78 -3.27
CA ILE A 142 -4.62 -6.05 -2.00
C ILE A 142 -5.49 -4.80 -2.15
N THR A 143 -5.59 -4.23 -3.35
CA THR A 143 -6.45 -3.06 -3.62
C THR A 143 -7.95 -3.39 -3.58
N HIS A 144 -8.30 -4.68 -3.49
CA HIS A 144 -9.68 -5.17 -3.34
C HIS A 144 -9.98 -5.70 -1.94
N LEU A 145 -9.10 -5.47 -0.96
CA LEU A 145 -9.26 -5.95 0.40
C LEU A 145 -9.73 -4.83 1.34
N ALA A 146 -10.87 -5.02 1.99
CA ALA A 146 -11.44 -4.05 2.94
C ALA A 146 -10.85 -4.18 4.36
N ALA A 147 -9.54 -4.38 4.47
CA ALA A 147 -8.85 -4.27 5.76
C ALA A 147 -8.86 -2.81 6.24
N ASP A 148 -8.81 -2.55 7.55
CA ASP A 148 -8.74 -1.18 8.05
C ASP A 148 -7.49 -0.44 7.55
N ALA A 149 -6.37 -1.16 7.44
CA ALA A 149 -5.14 -0.64 6.85
C ALA A 149 -4.50 -1.67 5.91
N ILE A 150 -3.93 -1.20 4.81
CA ILE A 150 -3.05 -1.99 3.94
C ILE A 150 -1.65 -1.41 3.94
N VAL A 151 -0.64 -2.27 3.76
CA VAL A 151 0.76 -1.84 3.70
C VAL A 151 1.20 -1.73 2.25
N ASN A 152 1.81 -0.60 1.92
CA ASN A 152 2.48 -0.32 0.67
C ASN A 152 3.99 -0.48 0.83
N ALA A 153 4.62 -1.32 0.01
CA ALA A 153 6.07 -1.39 -0.12
C ALA A 153 6.53 -0.27 -1.07
N ALA A 154 6.83 0.88 -0.50
CA ALA A 154 7.14 2.12 -1.20
C ALA A 154 8.65 2.28 -1.49
N ASN A 155 8.97 3.23 -2.35
CA ASN A 155 10.33 3.77 -2.45
C ASN A 155 10.56 4.87 -1.39
N ASP A 156 11.79 5.32 -1.25
CA ASP A 156 12.21 6.31 -0.24
C ASP A 156 11.67 7.74 -0.43
N ALA A 157 11.12 8.04 -1.61
CA ALA A 157 10.41 9.29 -1.85
C ALA A 157 8.95 9.23 -1.41
N LEU A 158 8.36 8.04 -1.21
CA LEU A 158 6.94 7.74 -0.93
C LEU A 158 5.96 8.26 -2.01
N LEU A 159 6.44 8.76 -3.14
CA LEU A 159 5.61 9.39 -4.18
C LEU A 159 5.04 8.43 -5.22
N GLY A 160 5.15 7.13 -4.97
CA GLY A 160 4.70 6.10 -5.90
C GLY A 160 5.71 5.84 -7.03
N CYS A 161 5.34 4.94 -7.93
CA CYS A 161 6.13 4.57 -9.09
C CYS A 161 5.76 5.48 -10.28
N PHE A 162 6.74 6.19 -10.85
CA PHE A 162 6.53 7.07 -12.01
C PHE A 162 6.67 6.35 -13.36
N ALA A 163 6.66 5.01 -13.39
CA ALA A 163 6.71 4.22 -14.62
C ALA A 163 5.31 3.73 -15.00
N PRO A 164 4.70 4.26 -16.09
CA PRO A 164 3.37 3.83 -16.53
C PRO A 164 3.32 2.32 -16.78
N PHE A 165 2.27 1.67 -16.27
CA PHE A 165 2.01 0.23 -16.41
C PHE A 165 3.06 -0.69 -15.75
N HIS A 166 3.97 -0.16 -14.97
CA HIS A 166 4.87 -0.98 -14.18
C HIS A 166 4.07 -1.82 -13.16
N ARG A 167 4.34 -3.12 -13.13
CA ARG A 167 3.61 -4.08 -12.30
C ARG A 167 4.25 -4.20 -10.92
N CYS A 168 4.21 -3.13 -10.13
CA CYS A 168 4.62 -3.15 -8.73
C CYS A 168 3.45 -2.77 -7.82
N ILE A 169 3.52 -3.19 -6.58
CA ILE A 169 2.48 -2.93 -5.59
C ILE A 169 2.29 -1.43 -5.34
N ASP A 170 3.39 -0.66 -5.31
CA ASP A 170 3.38 0.78 -5.12
C ASP A 170 2.55 1.49 -6.21
N ASN A 171 2.74 1.10 -7.49
CA ASN A 171 1.95 1.63 -8.59
C ASN A 171 0.46 1.20 -8.50
N ALA A 172 0.19 -0.05 -8.13
CA ALA A 172 -1.18 -0.54 -8.00
C ALA A 172 -1.96 0.22 -6.91
N ILE A 173 -1.36 0.42 -5.74
CA ILE A 173 -1.97 1.15 -4.63
C ILE A 173 -2.18 2.62 -4.98
N HIS A 174 -1.17 3.30 -5.53
CA HIS A 174 -1.30 4.71 -5.93
C HIS A 174 -2.37 4.93 -7.00
N LEU A 175 -2.50 4.02 -7.98
CA LEU A 175 -3.52 4.11 -9.02
C LEU A 175 -4.93 3.86 -8.50
N ALA A 176 -5.09 2.88 -7.61
CA ALA A 176 -6.40 2.55 -7.03
C ALA A 176 -6.86 3.61 -6.00
N SER A 177 -5.92 4.20 -5.28
CA SER A 177 -6.18 5.28 -4.33
C SER A 177 -6.48 6.62 -5.00
N GLY A 178 -5.86 6.88 -6.15
CA GLY A 178 -5.95 8.16 -6.85
C GLY A 178 -4.87 9.18 -6.47
N PRO A 179 -4.83 10.34 -7.16
CA PRO A 179 -3.75 11.33 -7.03
C PRO A 179 -3.65 11.97 -5.64
N ARG A 180 -4.74 12.05 -4.89
CA ARG A 180 -4.76 12.59 -3.51
C ARG A 180 -3.80 11.85 -2.57
N LEU A 181 -3.61 10.55 -2.77
CA LEU A 181 -2.65 9.76 -1.99
C LEU A 181 -1.22 10.29 -2.18
N ARG A 182 -0.84 10.56 -3.43
CA ARG A 182 0.49 11.11 -3.74
C ARG A 182 0.66 12.52 -3.16
N ASP A 183 -0.39 13.34 -3.16
CA ASP A 183 -0.37 14.67 -2.56
C ASP A 183 -0.17 14.60 -1.04
N ASP A 184 -0.81 13.66 -0.35
CA ASP A 184 -0.61 13.46 1.08
C ASP A 184 0.81 12.96 1.37
N CYS A 185 1.32 11.99 0.60
CA CYS A 185 2.71 11.54 0.71
C CYS A 185 3.69 12.70 0.50
N ALA A 186 3.45 13.56 -0.51
CA ALA A 186 4.30 14.72 -0.75
C ALA A 186 4.30 15.70 0.43
N ARG A 187 3.13 16.01 1.01
CA ARG A 187 3.03 16.87 2.22
C ARG A 187 3.81 16.32 3.40
N ILE A 188 3.82 14.99 3.57
CA ILE A 188 4.61 14.32 4.60
C ILE A 188 6.11 14.48 4.31
N MET A 189 6.53 14.16 3.08
CA MET A 189 7.94 14.18 2.70
C MET A 189 8.52 15.60 2.65
N ASP A 190 7.73 16.60 2.23
CA ASP A 190 8.09 18.01 2.29
C ASP A 190 8.31 18.45 3.76
N ALA A 191 7.48 17.98 4.67
CA ALA A 191 7.63 18.27 6.10
C ALA A 191 8.81 17.53 6.73
N GLN A 192 9.15 16.34 6.25
CA GLN A 192 10.29 15.56 6.71
C GLN A 192 11.62 16.12 6.17
N GLY A 193 11.66 16.57 4.91
CA GLY A 193 12.80 17.23 4.30
C GLY A 193 13.95 16.30 3.88
N HIS A 194 13.77 15.00 3.96
CA HIS A 194 14.75 13.98 3.51
C HIS A 194 14.03 12.67 3.13
N PRO A 195 14.67 11.77 2.35
CA PRO A 195 14.09 10.48 1.99
C PRO A 195 13.67 9.65 3.22
N GLU A 196 12.62 8.83 3.06
CA GLU A 196 12.17 7.94 4.12
C GLU A 196 13.21 6.85 4.38
N PRO A 197 13.64 6.65 5.62
CA PRO A 197 14.60 5.61 5.95
C PRO A 197 14.03 4.21 5.78
N VAL A 198 14.89 3.25 5.45
CA VAL A 198 14.55 1.82 5.45
C VAL A 198 14.07 1.40 6.84
N GLY A 199 12.97 0.67 6.89
CA GLY A 199 12.39 0.16 8.13
C GLY A 199 11.45 1.12 8.85
N ALA A 200 11.33 2.37 8.39
CA ALA A 200 10.34 3.34 8.91
C ALA A 200 9.00 3.21 8.21
N ALA A 201 7.95 3.85 8.75
CA ALA A 201 6.61 3.84 8.17
C ALA A 201 5.89 5.19 8.32
N LYS A 202 5.03 5.51 7.35
CA LYS A 202 4.10 6.64 7.33
C LYS A 202 2.69 6.16 7.05
N ALA A 203 1.69 6.87 7.57
CA ALA A 203 0.28 6.57 7.34
C ALA A 203 -0.39 7.69 6.54
N THR A 204 -1.23 7.31 5.58
CA THR A 204 -2.11 8.21 4.83
C THR A 204 -3.53 7.67 4.81
N ARG A 205 -4.48 8.50 4.37
CA ARG A 205 -5.81 8.03 3.98
C ARG A 205 -5.71 7.15 2.73
N ALA A 206 -6.66 6.26 2.54
CA ALA A 206 -6.65 5.31 1.41
C ALA A 206 -7.49 5.76 0.20
N TYR A 207 -8.32 6.79 0.35
CA TYR A 207 -9.14 7.40 -0.71
C TYR A 207 -10.01 6.40 -1.49
N GLY A 208 -9.71 6.13 -2.77
CA GLY A 208 -10.47 5.24 -3.65
C GLY A 208 -10.37 3.74 -3.30
N LEU A 209 -9.53 3.37 -2.34
CA LEU A 209 -9.40 1.99 -1.86
C LEU A 209 -10.53 1.62 -0.88
N PRO A 210 -10.89 0.32 -0.77
CA PRO A 210 -11.85 -0.13 0.24
C PRO A 210 -11.32 -0.08 1.67
N SER A 211 -10.01 0.05 1.85
CA SER A 211 -9.33 0.25 3.14
C SER A 211 -9.45 1.70 3.60
N ARG A 212 -9.24 1.94 4.89
CA ARG A 212 -9.28 3.29 5.45
C ARG A 212 -7.93 4.01 5.41
N PHE A 213 -6.85 3.24 5.60
CA PHE A 213 -5.49 3.76 5.66
C PHE A 213 -4.54 2.96 4.76
N VAL A 214 -3.51 3.65 4.26
CA VAL A 214 -2.33 3.05 3.65
C VAL A 214 -1.14 3.33 4.55
N LEU A 215 -0.40 2.28 4.91
CA LEU A 215 0.85 2.36 5.64
C LEU A 215 2.00 2.19 4.65
N HIS A 216 2.79 3.23 4.44
CA HIS A 216 3.91 3.21 3.51
C HIS A 216 5.19 2.87 4.26
N THR A 217 5.94 1.86 3.82
CA THR A 217 7.24 1.51 4.39
C THR A 217 8.26 1.23 3.30
N VAL A 218 9.51 1.58 3.56
CA VAL A 218 10.63 1.34 2.64
C VAL A 218 11.39 0.12 3.11
N GLY A 219 11.33 -0.94 2.34
CA GLY A 219 12.04 -2.17 2.65
C GLY A 219 13.50 -2.16 2.18
N PRO A 220 14.33 -3.09 2.71
CA PRO A 220 15.72 -3.23 2.28
C PRO A 220 15.84 -3.72 0.84
N GLN A 221 16.85 -3.20 0.11
CA GLN A 221 17.21 -3.67 -1.23
C GLN A 221 18.32 -4.70 -1.14
N VAL A 222 18.09 -5.90 -1.67
CA VAL A 222 19.07 -6.99 -1.75
C VAL A 222 19.64 -7.06 -3.16
N ARG A 223 20.80 -6.43 -3.37
CA ARG A 223 21.45 -6.35 -4.71
C ARG A 223 22.46 -7.47 -4.95
N THR A 224 22.97 -8.05 -3.88
CA THR A 224 24.01 -9.10 -3.94
C THR A 224 23.61 -10.26 -3.04
N ALA A 225 24.26 -10.44 -1.91
CA ALA A 225 23.94 -11.49 -0.94
C ALA A 225 23.07 -10.96 0.20
N LEU A 226 22.16 -11.79 0.67
CA LEU A 226 21.41 -11.53 1.88
C LEU A 226 22.35 -11.56 3.09
N HIS A 227 22.15 -10.65 4.05
CA HIS A 227 22.88 -10.64 5.33
C HIS A 227 21.94 -10.23 6.48
N ASP A 228 22.40 -10.41 7.73
CA ASP A 228 21.58 -10.21 8.93
C ASP A 228 20.99 -8.79 9.04
N GLY A 229 21.71 -7.77 8.56
CA GLY A 229 21.20 -6.41 8.51
C GLY A 229 19.90 -6.27 7.69
N HIS A 230 19.81 -6.96 6.55
CA HIS A 230 18.58 -6.96 5.74
C HIS A 230 17.40 -7.59 6.48
N ALA A 231 17.65 -8.63 7.30
CA ALA A 231 16.59 -9.24 8.10
C ALA A 231 16.11 -8.30 9.22
N ALA A 232 17.02 -7.58 9.86
CA ALA A 232 16.70 -6.57 10.86
C ALA A 232 15.89 -5.40 10.27
N ASP A 233 16.31 -4.91 9.10
CA ASP A 233 15.62 -3.85 8.35
C ASP A 233 14.20 -4.26 7.93
N LEU A 234 14.06 -5.48 7.39
CA LEU A 234 12.75 -6.01 7.01
C LEU A 234 11.83 -6.18 8.22
N ALA A 235 12.36 -6.72 9.33
CA ALA A 235 11.61 -6.83 10.57
C ALA A 235 11.21 -5.45 11.11
N SER A 236 12.05 -4.42 10.93
CA SER A 236 11.72 -3.03 11.29
C SER A 236 10.52 -2.52 10.48
N CYS A 237 10.41 -2.81 9.18
CA CYS A 237 9.24 -2.45 8.37
C CYS A 237 7.94 -2.98 8.97
N TYR A 238 7.91 -4.28 9.33
CA TYR A 238 6.73 -4.87 9.95
C TYR A 238 6.40 -4.24 11.29
N ARG A 239 7.40 -4.08 12.19
CA ARG A 239 7.20 -3.45 13.50
C ARG A 239 6.70 -2.02 13.38
N SER A 240 7.34 -1.20 12.54
CA SER A 240 6.95 0.20 12.35
C SER A 240 5.54 0.34 11.82
N CYS A 241 5.12 -0.51 10.87
CA CYS A 241 3.74 -0.53 10.38
C CYS A 241 2.75 -0.93 11.48
N LEU A 242 3.07 -1.96 12.28
CA LEU A 242 2.20 -2.41 13.39
C LEU A 242 2.09 -1.35 14.50
N ASP A 243 3.22 -0.75 14.90
CA ASP A 243 3.26 0.30 15.92
C ASP A 243 2.48 1.54 15.45
N LEU A 244 2.63 1.92 14.17
CA LEU A 244 1.92 3.04 13.58
C LEU A 244 0.41 2.76 13.50
N ALA A 245 0.01 1.57 13.04
CA ALA A 245 -1.39 1.18 12.95
C ALA A 245 -2.08 1.15 14.30
N ALA A 246 -1.38 0.74 15.37
CA ALA A 246 -1.91 0.73 16.73
C ALA A 246 -2.21 2.15 17.28
N ARG A 247 -1.66 3.20 16.66
CA ARG A 247 -1.93 4.63 16.98
C ARG A 247 -3.08 5.21 16.16
N LEU A 248 -3.57 4.49 15.14
CA LEU A 248 -4.66 4.94 14.29
C LEU A 248 -6.02 4.56 14.90
N PRO A 249 -7.07 5.40 14.73
CA PRO A 249 -8.36 5.15 15.34
C PRO A 249 -9.06 3.92 14.75
N ASN A 250 -9.47 2.99 15.61
CA ASN A 250 -10.28 1.83 15.27
C ASN A 250 -9.67 0.94 14.16
N VAL A 251 -8.36 0.82 14.09
CA VAL A 251 -7.68 -0.14 13.21
C VAL A 251 -7.59 -1.48 13.93
N ARG A 252 -8.30 -2.49 13.41
CA ARG A 252 -8.37 -3.85 13.95
C ARG A 252 -7.81 -4.89 12.99
N THR A 253 -7.77 -4.55 11.68
CA THR A 253 -7.31 -5.45 10.61
C THR A 253 -6.24 -4.77 9.76
N ILE A 254 -5.12 -5.47 9.51
CA ILE A 254 -4.00 -4.98 8.70
C ILE A 254 -3.63 -6.03 7.67
N ALA A 255 -3.38 -5.60 6.42
CA ALA A 255 -2.86 -6.46 5.38
C ALA A 255 -1.47 -6.00 4.92
N PHE A 256 -0.52 -6.92 4.96
CA PHE A 256 0.84 -6.72 4.48
C PHE A 256 1.00 -7.32 3.08
N CYS A 257 1.52 -6.53 2.14
CA CYS A 257 2.06 -7.06 0.89
C CYS A 257 3.45 -7.69 1.10
N GLY A 258 4.01 -8.32 0.06
CA GLY A 258 5.36 -8.85 0.09
C GLY A 258 6.41 -7.73 0.06
N ILE A 259 6.80 -7.22 1.24
CA ILE A 259 7.77 -6.14 1.37
C ILE A 259 9.13 -6.60 0.82
N SER A 260 9.75 -5.82 -0.05
CA SER A 260 11.05 -6.04 -0.71
C SER A 260 11.15 -7.25 -1.64
N THR A 261 10.13 -8.09 -1.79
CA THR A 261 10.23 -9.36 -2.54
C THR A 261 10.07 -9.22 -4.06
N GLY A 262 9.68 -8.05 -4.54
CA GLY A 262 9.63 -7.71 -5.96
C GLY A 262 10.92 -7.03 -6.43
N GLU A 263 10.83 -5.75 -6.79
CA GLU A 263 11.93 -4.94 -7.35
C GLU A 263 13.18 -4.87 -6.45
N TYR A 264 13.02 -5.01 -5.14
CA TYR A 264 14.11 -4.94 -4.17
C TYR A 264 14.83 -6.29 -3.96
N GLY A 265 14.36 -7.37 -4.60
CA GLY A 265 15.07 -8.63 -4.74
C GLY A 265 15.29 -9.42 -3.44
N TYR A 266 14.55 -9.12 -2.38
CA TYR A 266 14.63 -9.93 -1.15
C TYR A 266 14.09 -11.34 -1.42
N PRO A 267 14.84 -12.42 -1.08
CA PRO A 267 14.37 -13.78 -1.31
C PRO A 267 13.06 -14.06 -0.56
N LYS A 268 12.05 -14.54 -1.29
CA LYS A 268 10.67 -14.70 -0.79
C LYS A 268 10.57 -15.60 0.44
N ARG A 269 11.34 -16.69 0.47
CA ARG A 269 11.32 -17.64 1.58
C ARG A 269 11.84 -17.01 2.88
N GLU A 270 12.93 -16.31 2.80
CA GLU A 270 13.55 -15.61 3.92
C GLU A 270 12.68 -14.44 4.38
N ALA A 271 12.07 -13.72 3.41
CA ALA A 271 11.12 -12.65 3.72
C ALA A 271 9.89 -13.16 4.48
N ALA A 272 9.29 -14.27 4.04
CA ALA A 272 8.15 -14.87 4.74
C ALA A 272 8.50 -15.29 6.18
N ARG A 273 9.70 -15.84 6.41
CA ARG A 273 10.17 -16.19 7.76
C ARG A 273 10.33 -14.96 8.66
N VAL A 274 10.93 -13.89 8.13
CA VAL A 274 11.06 -12.62 8.89
C VAL A 274 9.68 -12.03 9.20
N ALA A 275 8.78 -12.00 8.21
CA ALA A 275 7.43 -11.49 8.36
C ALA A 275 6.65 -12.22 9.45
N THR A 276 6.56 -13.54 9.35
CA THR A 276 5.79 -14.36 10.30
C THR A 276 6.37 -14.29 11.71
N ALA A 277 7.70 -14.41 11.86
CA ALA A 277 8.36 -14.30 13.15
C ALA A 277 8.16 -12.93 13.81
N THR A 278 8.29 -11.85 13.03
CA THR A 278 8.12 -10.47 13.53
C THR A 278 6.68 -10.22 13.98
N VAL A 279 5.70 -10.62 13.18
CA VAL A 279 4.26 -10.46 13.51
C VAL A 279 3.92 -11.28 14.75
N ALA A 280 4.38 -12.54 14.87
CA ALA A 280 4.13 -13.37 16.03
C ALA A 280 4.69 -12.75 17.31
N SER A 281 5.95 -12.30 17.27
CA SER A 281 6.59 -11.65 18.41
C SER A 281 5.85 -10.37 18.81
N TRP A 282 5.50 -9.52 17.85
CA TRP A 282 4.80 -8.26 18.13
C TRP A 282 3.42 -8.49 18.76
N LEU A 283 2.66 -9.48 18.27
CA LEU A 283 1.34 -9.85 18.80
C LEU A 283 1.42 -10.50 20.18
N ALA A 284 2.52 -11.19 20.50
CA ALA A 284 2.74 -11.75 21.84
C ALA A 284 2.86 -10.65 22.90
N ASP A 285 3.52 -9.54 22.56
CA ASP A 285 3.67 -8.37 23.43
C ASP A 285 2.38 -7.52 23.52
N ARG A 286 1.51 -7.59 22.51
CA ARG A 286 0.30 -6.76 22.37
C ARG A 286 -0.90 -7.60 21.91
N PRO A 287 -1.42 -8.49 22.79
CA PRO A 287 -2.42 -9.50 22.43
C PRO A 287 -3.76 -8.92 21.95
N ASP A 288 -4.13 -7.72 22.38
CA ASP A 288 -5.44 -7.10 22.09
C ASP A 288 -5.38 -6.01 21.01
N ALA A 289 -4.22 -5.80 20.39
CA ALA A 289 -4.04 -4.69 19.46
C ALA A 289 -4.85 -4.87 18.17
N PHE A 290 -4.84 -6.07 17.58
CA PHE A 290 -5.50 -6.35 16.30
C PHE A 290 -6.29 -7.65 16.36
N ASP A 291 -7.40 -7.69 15.60
CA ASP A 291 -8.22 -8.89 15.44
C ASP A 291 -7.63 -9.83 14.38
N LEU A 292 -7.11 -9.26 13.28
CA LEU A 292 -6.54 -10.04 12.18
C LEU A 292 -5.40 -9.31 11.48
N ILE A 293 -4.29 -10.00 11.31
CA ILE A 293 -3.19 -9.59 10.42
C ILE A 293 -3.19 -10.51 9.20
N ILE A 294 -3.18 -9.92 8.01
CA ILE A 294 -3.30 -10.61 6.75
C ILE A 294 -1.97 -10.51 6.01
N PHE A 295 -1.36 -11.66 5.69
CA PHE A 295 -0.28 -11.71 4.72
C PHE A 295 -0.91 -11.85 3.33
N ASN A 296 -0.83 -10.77 2.55
CA ASN A 296 -1.32 -10.76 1.18
C ASN A 296 -0.22 -11.17 0.21
N VAL A 297 -0.53 -12.13 -0.63
CA VAL A 297 0.30 -12.62 -1.71
C VAL A 297 -0.43 -12.53 -3.04
N PHE A 298 0.31 -12.36 -4.15
CA PHE A 298 -0.32 -12.20 -5.45
C PHE A 298 -0.28 -13.50 -6.28
N GLY A 299 0.85 -14.18 -6.31
CA GLY A 299 1.05 -15.43 -7.06
C GLY A 299 1.35 -16.63 -6.18
N ASP A 300 1.36 -17.82 -6.80
CA ASP A 300 1.68 -19.07 -6.08
C ASP A 300 3.11 -19.08 -5.57
N ASP A 301 4.02 -18.46 -6.29
CA ASP A 301 5.43 -18.30 -5.93
C ASP A 301 5.65 -17.35 -4.74
N ASP A 302 4.65 -16.52 -4.40
CA ASP A 302 4.61 -15.73 -3.17
C ASP A 302 3.94 -16.51 -2.04
N ARG A 303 2.94 -17.33 -2.35
CA ARG A 303 2.12 -18.07 -1.38
C ARG A 303 2.89 -19.21 -0.72
N GLU A 304 3.59 -20.01 -1.51
CA GLU A 304 4.32 -21.20 -1.02
C GLU A 304 5.35 -20.88 0.08
N PRO A 305 6.17 -19.81 -0.01
CA PRO A 305 7.05 -19.37 1.08
C PRO A 305 6.35 -19.17 2.42
N TYR A 306 5.16 -18.58 2.43
CA TYR A 306 4.39 -18.38 3.67
C TYR A 306 3.85 -19.69 4.22
N LEU A 307 3.33 -20.60 3.38
CA LEU A 307 2.88 -21.91 3.82
C LEU A 307 4.03 -22.67 4.50
N ARG A 308 5.23 -22.69 3.87
CA ARG A 308 6.42 -23.29 4.45
C ARG A 308 6.86 -22.62 5.74
N ALA A 309 6.71 -21.30 5.86
CA ALA A 309 7.02 -20.60 7.08
C ALA A 309 6.08 -21.02 8.22
N PHE A 310 4.78 -21.19 7.97
CA PHE A 310 3.81 -21.66 8.97
C PHE A 310 4.00 -23.12 9.35
N GLU A 311 4.33 -24.00 8.41
CA GLU A 311 4.63 -25.43 8.67
C GLU A 311 5.92 -25.62 9.47
N GLY A 312 6.84 -24.66 9.45
CA GLY A 312 8.14 -24.73 10.10
C GLY A 312 8.16 -24.30 11.57
N TYR A 313 7.00 -23.96 12.14
CA TYR A 313 6.84 -23.65 13.57
C TYR A 313 6.55 -24.95 14.39
#